data_ccaabb7059b875d136def3e02929c949
#
_entry.id   ccaabb7059b875d136def3e02929c949
#
_cell.length_a   1.000
_cell.length_b   1.000
_cell.length_c   1.000
_cell.angle_alpha   90.00
_cell.angle_beta   90.00
_cell.angle_gamma   90.00
#
_symmetry.space_group_name_H-M   'P 1'
#
loop_
_entity.id
_entity.type
_entity.pdbx_description
1 polymer ?
#
loop_
_entity_poly.entity_id
_entity_poly.type
_entity_poly.pdbx_seq_one_letter_code
_entity_poly.pdbx_strand_id
1 'polypeptide(L)'
;VQGFPTIVFADASGKPFGGFVGGRSKDDVMKAMQDALKNKEALNAAEANVAKATTDEAKVAALMEVLKLAPQEYVDNFYGDVKAEIKKLDKDDKSGLKAADAHADQLKKEQKDVQDYLAGKLTDKTTPAEALQVVKAYPDRDKLLPETQQDLLMMEFGTYLNSTGDVDGAVLILDKVAELMPGTEAGQRAPRIKAGILANKDQIKTQIEAAKKAQSK
;
A
#
# COMPACT_ATOMS: atom_id res chain seq x y z
N VAL A 1 6.54 0.45 13.09
CA VAL A 1 7.90 0.05 12.63
C VAL A 1 7.73 -1.11 11.67
N GLN A 2 8.06 -0.92 10.39
CA GLN A 2 7.84 -1.92 9.32
C GLN A 2 8.98 -2.94 9.20
N GLY A 3 10.03 -2.82 10.01
CA GLY A 3 11.19 -3.72 9.97
C GLY A 3 12.31 -3.29 10.91
N PHE A 4 13.34 -4.12 11.03
CA PHE A 4 14.47 -3.85 11.92
C PHE A 4 15.81 -4.00 11.15
N PRO A 5 16.77 -3.10 11.36
CA PRO A 5 16.67 -1.83 12.08
C PRO A 5 15.86 -0.78 11.31
N THR A 6 15.18 0.13 12.02
CA THR A 6 14.60 1.35 11.44
C THR A 6 15.38 2.55 11.93
N ILE A 7 15.89 3.36 11.02
CA ILE A 7 16.61 4.60 11.29
C ILE A 7 15.74 5.76 10.82
N VAL A 8 15.51 6.73 11.71
CA VAL A 8 14.73 7.94 11.44
C VAL A 8 15.62 9.15 11.66
N PHE A 9 15.65 10.06 10.70
CA PHE A 9 16.29 11.37 10.80
C PHE A 9 15.22 12.38 11.17
N ALA A 10 15.36 12.99 12.34
CA ALA A 10 14.42 13.98 12.87
C ALA A 10 15.16 15.27 13.26
N ASP A 11 14.42 16.37 13.30
CA ASP A 11 14.91 17.65 13.83
C ASP A 11 14.94 17.65 15.37
N ALA A 12 15.34 18.79 15.94
CA ALA A 12 15.42 18.95 17.40
C ALA A 12 14.05 18.90 18.11
N SER A 13 12.94 19.08 17.39
CA SER A 13 11.58 18.92 17.89
C SER A 13 11.07 17.47 17.79
N GLY A 14 11.85 16.60 17.19
CA GLY A 14 11.47 15.21 16.93
C GLY A 14 10.68 14.99 15.63
N LYS A 15 10.53 16.01 14.79
CA LYS A 15 9.79 15.93 13.53
C LYS A 15 10.66 15.22 12.46
N PRO A 16 10.22 14.07 11.91
CA PRO A 16 11.00 13.33 10.94
C PRO A 16 11.12 14.05 9.60
N PHE A 17 12.33 14.03 9.01
CA PHE A 17 12.58 14.55 7.67
C PHE A 17 13.20 13.51 6.72
N GLY A 18 13.41 12.28 7.17
CA GLY A 18 13.91 11.17 6.39
C GLY A 18 14.17 9.94 7.23
N GLY A 19 14.58 8.86 6.58
CA GLY A 19 14.89 7.60 7.25
C GLY A 19 15.03 6.44 6.28
N PHE A 20 15.28 5.24 6.82
CA PHE A 20 15.26 3.99 6.06
C PHE A 20 15.02 2.79 6.96
N VAL A 21 14.60 1.69 6.36
CA VAL A 21 14.38 0.40 7.02
C VAL A 21 15.36 -0.65 6.47
N GLY A 22 15.80 -1.54 7.35
CA GLY A 22 16.71 -2.65 7.03
C GLY A 22 18.18 -2.29 7.10
N GLY A 23 19.04 -3.34 7.09
CA GLY A 23 20.48 -3.18 7.06
C GLY A 23 20.95 -2.59 5.73
N ARG A 24 21.92 -1.67 5.82
CA ARG A 24 22.47 -0.98 4.65
C ARG A 24 23.98 -0.95 4.71
N SER A 25 24.65 -0.83 3.54
CA SER A 25 26.06 -0.55 3.47
C SER A 25 26.37 0.85 4.02
N LYS A 26 27.63 1.11 4.37
CA LYS A 26 28.08 2.44 4.83
C LYS A 26 27.74 3.52 3.80
N ASP A 27 27.95 3.23 2.52
CA ASP A 27 27.75 4.20 1.45
C ASP A 27 26.24 4.51 1.26
N ASP A 28 25.37 3.49 1.37
CA ASP A 28 23.93 3.68 1.32
C ASP A 28 23.41 4.50 2.52
N VAL A 29 23.97 4.29 3.72
CA VAL A 29 23.66 5.10 4.90
C VAL A 29 24.07 6.56 4.69
N MET A 30 25.29 6.79 4.20
CA MET A 30 25.77 8.15 3.91
C MET A 30 24.91 8.85 2.87
N LYS A 31 24.52 8.13 1.81
CA LYS A 31 23.60 8.65 0.80
C LYS A 31 22.23 8.99 1.40
N ALA A 32 21.64 8.10 2.18
CA ALA A 32 20.36 8.33 2.83
C ALA A 32 20.38 9.55 3.76
N MET A 33 21.50 9.76 4.50
CA MET A 33 21.68 10.95 5.32
C MET A 33 21.76 12.24 4.47
N GLN A 34 22.51 12.22 3.37
CA GLN A 34 22.60 13.37 2.46
C GLN A 34 21.24 13.71 1.83
N ASP A 35 20.49 12.70 1.38
CA ASP A 35 19.17 12.88 0.81
C ASP A 35 18.19 13.43 1.85
N ALA A 36 18.25 12.93 3.08
CA ALA A 36 17.44 13.44 4.19
C ALA A 36 17.78 14.90 4.55
N LEU A 37 19.08 15.29 4.55
CA LEU A 37 19.47 16.69 4.79
C LEU A 37 18.96 17.64 3.70
N LYS A 38 19.01 17.24 2.43
CA LYS A 38 18.41 18.01 1.33
C LYS A 38 16.89 18.16 1.52
N ASN A 39 16.22 17.08 1.93
CA ASN A 39 14.80 17.12 2.21
C ASN A 39 14.48 18.06 3.39
N LYS A 40 15.31 18.07 4.44
CA LYS A 40 15.19 19.00 5.55
C LYS A 40 15.30 20.47 5.10
N GLU A 41 16.23 20.78 4.21
CA GLU A 41 16.37 22.12 3.64
C GLU A 41 15.11 22.52 2.86
N ALA A 42 14.56 21.63 2.06
CA ALA A 42 13.31 21.86 1.33
C ALA A 42 12.12 22.04 2.28
N LEU A 43 12.01 21.23 3.33
CA LEU A 43 10.98 21.38 4.38
C LEU A 43 11.08 22.73 5.09
N ASN A 44 12.29 23.13 5.50
CA ASN A 44 12.50 24.44 6.13
C ASN A 44 12.10 25.59 5.21
N ALA A 45 12.38 25.49 3.91
CA ALA A 45 11.96 26.49 2.93
C ALA A 45 10.44 26.53 2.76
N ALA A 46 9.78 25.37 2.73
CA ALA A 46 8.33 25.29 2.67
C ALA A 46 7.66 25.88 3.93
N GLU A 47 8.16 25.57 5.13
CA GLU A 47 7.71 26.15 6.38
C GLU A 47 7.91 27.70 6.43
N ALA A 48 9.03 28.18 5.92
CA ALA A 48 9.27 29.62 5.79
C ALA A 48 8.26 30.29 4.83
N ASN A 49 7.80 29.59 3.79
CA ASN A 49 6.76 30.07 2.89
C ASN A 49 5.38 30.12 3.58
N VAL A 50 5.08 29.18 4.48
CA VAL A 50 3.87 29.24 5.32
C VAL A 50 3.85 30.52 6.13
N ALA A 51 4.97 30.89 6.76
CA ALA A 51 5.08 32.11 7.56
C ALA A 51 4.95 33.41 6.73
N LYS A 52 5.29 33.37 5.43
CA LYS A 52 5.20 34.52 4.51
C LYS A 52 3.84 34.64 3.82
N ALA A 53 3.01 33.61 3.89
CA ALA A 53 1.71 33.61 3.23
C ALA A 53 0.77 34.63 3.85
N THR A 54 0.18 35.48 3.01
CA THR A 54 -0.70 36.58 3.42
C THR A 54 -2.18 36.29 3.22
N THR A 55 -2.52 35.20 2.51
CA THR A 55 -3.89 34.72 2.30
C THR A 55 -4.04 33.29 2.74
N ASP A 56 -5.28 32.86 3.06
CA ASP A 56 -5.58 31.49 3.45
C ASP A 56 -5.23 30.51 2.33
N GLU A 57 -5.52 30.84 1.07
CA GLU A 57 -5.19 30.00 -0.08
C GLU A 57 -3.68 29.82 -0.24
N ALA A 58 -2.90 30.90 -0.11
CA ALA A 58 -1.44 30.82 -0.18
C ALA A 58 -0.86 30.00 0.98
N LYS A 59 -1.45 30.14 2.17
CA LYS A 59 -1.05 29.38 3.36
C LYS A 59 -1.35 27.89 3.21
N VAL A 60 -2.55 27.56 2.70
CA VAL A 60 -2.93 26.16 2.40
C VAL A 60 -1.97 25.55 1.38
N ALA A 61 -1.67 26.26 0.29
CA ALA A 61 -0.73 25.77 -0.72
C ALA A 61 0.66 25.49 -0.14
N ALA A 62 1.18 26.39 0.72
CA ALA A 62 2.47 26.21 1.38
C ALA A 62 2.45 25.03 2.39
N LEU A 63 1.37 24.87 3.16
CA LEU A 63 1.18 23.74 4.08
C LEU A 63 1.07 22.42 3.34
N MET A 64 0.41 22.37 2.18
CA MET A 64 0.35 21.20 1.32
C MET A 64 1.73 20.81 0.79
N GLU A 65 2.60 21.78 0.47
CA GLU A 65 3.98 21.50 0.08
C GLU A 65 4.79 20.91 1.25
N VAL A 66 4.57 21.37 2.49
CA VAL A 66 5.17 20.73 3.69
C VAL A 66 4.75 19.27 3.79
N LEU A 67 3.45 18.95 3.64
CA LEU A 67 2.96 17.56 3.69
C LEU A 67 3.53 16.69 2.57
N LYS A 68 3.71 17.25 1.39
CA LYS A 68 4.27 16.55 0.23
C LYS A 68 5.76 16.21 0.42
N LEU A 69 6.52 17.12 1.05
CA LEU A 69 7.94 16.92 1.35
C LEU A 69 8.16 16.04 2.59
N ALA A 70 7.19 15.97 3.50
CA ALA A 70 7.26 15.11 4.68
C ALA A 70 7.35 13.63 4.27
N PRO A 71 8.17 12.81 4.97
CA PRO A 71 8.20 11.38 4.74
C PRO A 71 6.82 10.78 5.02
N GLN A 72 6.20 10.19 4.01
CA GLN A 72 4.78 9.84 4.01
C GLN A 72 4.39 8.87 5.14
N GLU A 73 5.30 7.96 5.52
CA GLU A 73 5.10 7.03 6.63
C GLU A 73 4.97 7.70 8.00
N TYR A 74 5.37 8.97 8.12
CA TYR A 74 5.35 9.74 9.38
C TYR A 74 4.32 10.87 9.38
N VAL A 75 3.65 11.17 8.26
CA VAL A 75 2.72 12.31 8.14
C VAL A 75 1.61 12.24 9.18
N ASP A 76 0.95 11.11 9.33
CA ASP A 76 -0.17 10.98 10.27
C ASP A 76 0.24 11.17 11.74
N ASN A 77 1.47 10.78 12.10
CA ASN A 77 1.94 10.79 13.48
C ASN A 77 2.64 12.10 13.89
N PHE A 78 3.26 12.80 12.92
CA PHE A 78 4.15 13.92 13.24
C PHE A 78 3.76 15.25 12.56
N TYR A 79 2.86 15.21 11.57
CA TYR A 79 2.40 16.39 10.83
C TYR A 79 0.88 16.59 10.96
N GLY A 80 0.28 16.05 12.02
CA GLY A 80 -1.15 16.22 12.31
C GLY A 80 -1.57 17.68 12.54
N ASP A 81 -0.68 18.48 13.10
CA ASP A 81 -0.84 19.93 13.26
C ASP A 81 -0.96 20.65 11.91
N VAL A 82 -0.13 20.27 10.93
CA VAL A 82 -0.18 20.80 9.56
C VAL A 82 -1.50 20.44 8.88
N LYS A 83 -1.91 19.16 8.97
CA LYS A 83 -3.20 18.68 8.43
C LYS A 83 -4.38 19.42 9.08
N ALA A 84 -4.35 19.64 10.38
CA ALA A 84 -5.40 20.34 11.10
C ALA A 84 -5.52 21.81 10.65
N GLU A 85 -4.39 22.51 10.45
CA GLU A 85 -4.40 23.90 9.98
C GLU A 85 -4.92 24.00 8.55
N ILE A 86 -4.56 23.09 7.64
CA ILE A 86 -5.13 23.03 6.29
C ILE A 86 -6.65 22.87 6.37
N LYS A 87 -7.14 21.88 7.13
CA LYS A 87 -8.58 21.63 7.27
C LYS A 87 -9.37 22.80 7.82
N LYS A 88 -8.74 23.62 8.67
CA LYS A 88 -9.33 24.83 9.22
C LYS A 88 -9.44 25.95 8.18
N LEU A 89 -8.42 26.15 7.36
CA LEU A 89 -8.33 27.21 6.36
C LEU A 89 -9.09 26.84 5.07
N ASP A 90 -9.01 25.61 4.65
CA ASP A 90 -9.61 25.07 3.41
C ASP A 90 -10.97 24.42 3.68
N LYS A 91 -11.99 25.25 3.93
CA LYS A 91 -13.33 24.78 4.27
C LYS A 91 -13.98 24.00 3.12
N ASP A 92 -13.74 24.45 1.90
CA ASP A 92 -14.33 23.89 0.67
C ASP A 92 -13.52 22.72 0.10
N ASP A 93 -12.45 22.29 0.81
CA ASP A 93 -11.55 21.20 0.41
C ASP A 93 -10.95 21.35 -1.00
N LYS A 94 -10.59 22.56 -1.40
CA LYS A 94 -9.94 22.84 -2.68
C LYS A 94 -8.58 22.15 -2.81
N SER A 95 -7.90 21.90 -1.69
CA SER A 95 -6.67 21.12 -1.64
C SER A 95 -6.88 19.61 -1.83
N GLY A 96 -8.11 19.11 -1.64
CA GLY A 96 -8.45 17.68 -1.67
C GLY A 96 -7.99 16.92 -0.43
N LEU A 97 -7.45 17.56 0.61
CA LEU A 97 -6.91 16.88 1.78
C LEU A 97 -7.96 16.09 2.56
N LYS A 98 -9.16 16.67 2.74
CA LYS A 98 -10.25 15.99 3.47
C LYS A 98 -10.74 14.77 2.69
N ALA A 99 -10.88 14.91 1.36
CA ALA A 99 -11.24 13.79 0.50
C ALA A 99 -10.17 12.69 0.53
N ALA A 100 -8.88 13.05 0.46
CA ALA A 100 -7.77 12.11 0.56
C ALA A 100 -7.72 11.37 1.91
N ASP A 101 -7.91 12.09 3.03
CA ASP A 101 -7.98 11.49 4.36
C ASP A 101 -9.17 10.55 4.48
N ALA A 102 -10.36 10.95 4.01
CA ALA A 102 -11.56 10.11 4.05
C ALA A 102 -11.37 8.82 3.22
N HIS A 103 -10.74 8.92 2.04
CA HIS A 103 -10.38 7.76 1.23
C HIS A 103 -9.40 6.83 1.96
N ALA A 104 -8.35 7.39 2.57
CA ALA A 104 -7.37 6.60 3.32
C ALA A 104 -8.00 5.90 4.54
N ASP A 105 -8.91 6.56 5.25
CA ASP A 105 -9.63 5.98 6.38
C ASP A 105 -10.58 4.86 5.93
N GLN A 106 -11.29 5.06 4.82
CA GLN A 106 -12.14 4.03 4.22
C GLN A 106 -11.29 2.82 3.79
N LEU A 107 -10.16 3.04 3.12
CA LEU A 107 -9.25 1.98 2.70
C LEU A 107 -8.73 1.16 3.89
N LYS A 108 -8.26 1.82 4.95
CA LYS A 108 -7.82 1.16 6.19
C LYS A 108 -8.94 0.31 6.81
N LYS A 109 -10.17 0.85 6.83
CA LYS A 109 -11.34 0.13 7.34
C LYS A 109 -11.64 -1.10 6.50
N GLU A 110 -11.71 -0.97 5.18
CA GLU A 110 -12.01 -2.08 4.28
C GLU A 110 -10.94 -3.17 4.36
N GLN A 111 -9.65 -2.79 4.39
CA GLN A 111 -8.55 -3.75 4.55
C GLN A 111 -8.64 -4.50 5.88
N LYS A 112 -9.00 -3.80 6.96
CA LYS A 112 -9.24 -4.44 8.25
C LYS A 112 -10.44 -5.39 8.20
N ASP A 113 -11.55 -4.97 7.61
CA ASP A 113 -12.76 -5.79 7.49
C ASP A 113 -12.49 -7.07 6.66
N VAL A 114 -11.68 -6.97 5.58
CA VAL A 114 -11.22 -8.12 4.80
C VAL A 114 -10.34 -9.04 5.65
N GLN A 115 -9.37 -8.48 6.36
CA GLN A 115 -8.48 -9.25 7.23
C GLN A 115 -9.26 -10.00 8.32
N ASP A 116 -10.19 -9.33 9.00
CA ASP A 116 -11.01 -9.92 10.07
C ASP A 116 -11.93 -11.02 9.50
N TYR A 117 -12.54 -10.81 8.34
CA TYR A 117 -13.36 -11.81 7.65
C TYR A 117 -12.55 -13.06 7.31
N LEU A 118 -11.36 -12.90 6.74
CA LEU A 118 -10.49 -14.01 6.37
C LEU A 118 -9.99 -14.74 7.62
N ALA A 119 -9.52 -14.01 8.63
CA ALA A 119 -9.04 -14.59 9.88
C ALA A 119 -10.13 -15.38 10.63
N GLY A 120 -11.40 -14.95 10.53
CA GLY A 120 -12.53 -15.66 11.12
C GLY A 120 -12.94 -16.94 10.38
N LYS A 121 -12.46 -17.15 9.14
CA LYS A 121 -12.88 -18.29 8.28
C LYS A 121 -11.74 -19.20 7.84
N LEU A 122 -10.51 -18.70 7.82
CA LEU A 122 -9.33 -19.47 7.42
C LEU A 122 -8.57 -19.94 8.67
N THR A 123 -8.14 -21.19 8.65
CA THR A 123 -7.35 -21.83 9.70
C THR A 123 -6.19 -22.58 9.06
N ASP A 124 -5.23 -23.05 9.85
CA ASP A 124 -4.12 -23.87 9.37
C ASP A 124 -4.56 -25.19 8.69
N LYS A 125 -5.83 -25.57 8.91
CA LYS A 125 -6.43 -26.78 8.30
C LYS A 125 -7.26 -26.49 7.05
N THR A 126 -7.44 -25.22 6.69
CA THR A 126 -8.23 -24.81 5.53
C THR A 126 -7.51 -25.23 4.25
N THR A 127 -8.18 -26.03 3.44
CA THR A 127 -7.64 -26.44 2.13
C THR A 127 -7.64 -25.29 1.15
N PRO A 128 -6.79 -25.30 0.09
CA PRO A 128 -6.81 -24.28 -0.95
C PRO A 128 -8.17 -24.09 -1.63
N ALA A 129 -8.94 -25.18 -1.76
CA ALA A 129 -10.30 -25.11 -2.33
C ALA A 129 -11.28 -24.38 -1.43
N GLU A 130 -11.26 -24.63 -0.13
CA GLU A 130 -12.07 -23.91 0.85
C GLU A 130 -11.63 -22.44 0.95
N ALA A 131 -10.32 -22.17 0.96
CA ALA A 131 -9.80 -20.80 0.96
C ALA A 131 -10.28 -20.01 -0.26
N LEU A 132 -10.29 -20.63 -1.45
CA LEU A 132 -10.81 -20.01 -2.67
C LEU A 132 -12.31 -19.65 -2.51
N GLN A 133 -13.11 -20.55 -1.95
CA GLN A 133 -14.53 -20.28 -1.70
C GLN A 133 -14.72 -19.13 -0.72
N VAL A 134 -13.93 -19.08 0.35
CA VAL A 134 -13.97 -17.99 1.33
C VAL A 134 -13.63 -16.64 0.68
N VAL A 135 -12.55 -16.57 -0.11
CA VAL A 135 -12.15 -15.33 -0.80
C VAL A 135 -13.21 -14.89 -1.80
N LYS A 136 -13.78 -15.82 -2.60
CA LYS A 136 -14.84 -15.51 -3.57
C LYS A 136 -16.14 -15.06 -2.91
N ALA A 137 -16.47 -15.60 -1.74
CA ALA A 137 -17.70 -15.31 -0.99
C ALA A 137 -17.60 -14.03 -0.13
N TYR A 138 -16.51 -13.23 -0.26
CA TYR A 138 -16.45 -11.95 0.44
C TYR A 138 -17.64 -11.07 0.00
N PRO A 139 -18.40 -10.51 0.95
CA PRO A 139 -19.63 -9.79 0.63
C PRO A 139 -19.34 -8.42 -0.05
N ASP A 140 -20.26 -7.98 -0.91
CA ASP A 140 -20.27 -6.63 -1.50
C ASP A 140 -18.94 -6.18 -2.15
N ARG A 141 -18.20 -7.11 -2.77
CA ARG A 141 -16.88 -6.84 -3.39
C ARG A 141 -16.92 -5.68 -4.36
N ASP A 142 -17.99 -5.54 -5.12
CA ASP A 142 -18.22 -4.51 -6.12
C ASP A 142 -18.41 -3.10 -5.54
N LYS A 143 -18.69 -3.01 -4.23
CA LYS A 143 -18.88 -1.75 -3.50
C LYS A 143 -17.62 -1.26 -2.79
N LEU A 144 -16.58 -2.09 -2.73
CA LEU A 144 -15.31 -1.75 -2.11
C LEU A 144 -14.52 -0.73 -2.96
N LEU A 145 -13.57 -0.05 -2.33
CA LEU A 145 -12.60 0.74 -3.06
C LEU A 145 -11.81 -0.14 -4.06
N PRO A 146 -11.44 0.41 -5.23
CA PRO A 146 -10.69 -0.34 -6.25
C PRO A 146 -9.42 -1.01 -5.70
N GLU A 147 -8.72 -0.38 -4.76
CA GLU A 147 -7.54 -0.93 -4.09
C GLU A 147 -7.88 -2.23 -3.35
N THR A 148 -8.93 -2.22 -2.56
CA THR A 148 -9.38 -3.40 -1.80
C THR A 148 -9.87 -4.51 -2.73
N GLN A 149 -10.56 -4.14 -3.82
CA GLN A 149 -10.96 -5.10 -4.86
C GLN A 149 -9.75 -5.75 -5.52
N GLN A 150 -8.70 -4.96 -5.80
CA GLN A 150 -7.47 -5.46 -6.40
C GLN A 150 -6.73 -6.43 -5.46
N ASP A 151 -6.67 -6.12 -4.16
CA ASP A 151 -6.09 -7.00 -3.15
C ASP A 151 -6.85 -8.34 -3.08
N LEU A 152 -8.18 -8.31 -3.08
CA LEU A 152 -9.01 -9.53 -3.13
C LEU A 152 -8.80 -10.34 -4.42
N LEU A 153 -8.63 -9.70 -5.57
CA LEU A 153 -8.30 -10.38 -6.82
C LEU A 153 -6.94 -11.05 -6.77
N MET A 154 -5.93 -10.41 -6.15
CA MET A 154 -4.62 -11.02 -5.94
C MET A 154 -4.68 -12.25 -5.01
N MET A 155 -5.48 -12.18 -3.95
CA MET A 155 -5.73 -13.35 -3.08
C MET A 155 -6.47 -14.46 -3.82
N GLU A 156 -7.49 -14.10 -4.63
CA GLU A 156 -8.22 -15.04 -5.48
C GLU A 156 -7.29 -15.72 -6.49
N PHE A 157 -6.41 -14.98 -7.13
CA PHE A 157 -5.40 -15.54 -8.04
C PHE A 157 -4.57 -16.63 -7.36
N GLY A 158 -3.97 -16.32 -6.20
CA GLY A 158 -3.14 -17.28 -5.47
C GLY A 158 -3.90 -18.52 -5.02
N THR A 159 -5.07 -18.34 -4.44
CA THR A 159 -5.92 -19.46 -3.97
C THR A 159 -6.50 -20.26 -5.13
N TYR A 160 -6.87 -19.63 -6.24
CA TYR A 160 -7.36 -20.29 -7.45
C TYR A 160 -6.29 -21.20 -8.06
N LEU A 161 -5.09 -20.66 -8.28
CA LEU A 161 -3.97 -21.43 -8.84
C LEU A 161 -3.63 -22.62 -7.97
N ASN A 162 -3.50 -22.43 -6.65
CA ASN A 162 -3.18 -23.49 -5.71
C ASN A 162 -4.29 -24.55 -5.58
N SER A 163 -5.55 -24.13 -5.68
CA SER A 163 -6.70 -25.04 -5.60
C SER A 163 -6.89 -25.88 -6.85
N THR A 164 -6.83 -25.24 -8.01
CA THR A 164 -7.22 -25.88 -9.29
C THR A 164 -6.03 -26.45 -10.05
N GLY A 165 -4.88 -25.75 -10.02
CA GLY A 165 -3.76 -25.98 -10.94
C GLY A 165 -4.04 -25.45 -12.35
N ASP A 166 -5.17 -24.75 -12.55
CA ASP A 166 -5.55 -24.17 -13.82
C ASP A 166 -4.83 -22.83 -14.04
N VAL A 167 -3.72 -22.89 -14.76
CA VAL A 167 -2.87 -21.74 -15.10
C VAL A 167 -3.62 -20.77 -16.00
N ASP A 168 -4.43 -21.24 -16.95
CA ASP A 168 -5.12 -20.37 -17.91
C ASP A 168 -6.20 -19.56 -17.19
N GLY A 169 -6.99 -20.18 -16.31
CA GLY A 169 -7.96 -19.48 -15.47
C GLY A 169 -7.30 -18.48 -14.51
N ALA A 170 -6.14 -18.83 -13.92
CA ALA A 170 -5.38 -17.93 -13.06
C ALA A 170 -4.88 -16.68 -13.81
N VAL A 171 -4.46 -16.83 -15.06
CA VAL A 171 -4.05 -15.71 -15.93
C VAL A 171 -5.19 -14.71 -16.14
N LEU A 172 -6.42 -15.17 -16.31
CA LEU A 172 -7.58 -14.28 -16.45
C LEU A 172 -7.85 -13.44 -15.20
N ILE A 173 -7.52 -13.95 -14.01
CA ILE A 173 -7.63 -13.17 -12.76
C ILE A 173 -6.55 -12.09 -12.74
N LEU A 174 -5.31 -12.40 -13.15
CA LEU A 174 -4.23 -11.42 -13.23
C LEU A 174 -4.52 -10.31 -14.26
N ASP A 175 -5.19 -10.63 -15.37
CA ASP A 175 -5.63 -9.61 -16.32
C ASP A 175 -6.59 -8.62 -15.67
N LYS A 176 -7.56 -9.09 -14.87
CA LYS A 176 -8.46 -8.23 -14.10
C LYS A 176 -7.72 -7.37 -13.08
N VAL A 177 -6.69 -7.90 -12.42
CA VAL A 177 -5.83 -7.13 -11.49
C VAL A 177 -5.15 -5.96 -12.22
N ALA A 178 -4.58 -6.23 -13.40
CA ALA A 178 -3.90 -5.22 -14.20
C ALA A 178 -4.87 -4.16 -14.76
N GLU A 179 -6.06 -4.57 -15.19
CA GLU A 179 -7.07 -3.69 -15.76
C GLU A 179 -7.71 -2.77 -14.71
N LEU A 180 -7.95 -3.28 -13.50
CA LEU A 180 -8.65 -2.54 -12.44
C LEU A 180 -7.87 -1.29 -12.02
N MET A 181 -6.57 -1.43 -11.75
CA MET A 181 -5.69 -0.35 -11.32
C MET A 181 -4.27 -0.52 -11.90
N PRO A 182 -4.04 -0.15 -13.16
CA PRO A 182 -2.77 -0.39 -13.85
C PRO A 182 -1.59 0.40 -13.27
N GLY A 183 -1.87 1.51 -12.56
CA GLY A 183 -0.84 2.36 -11.95
C GLY A 183 -0.30 1.87 -10.60
N THR A 184 -0.96 0.91 -9.96
CA THR A 184 -0.52 0.35 -8.67
C THR A 184 0.63 -0.64 -8.84
N GLU A 185 1.31 -0.96 -7.74
CA GLU A 185 2.34 -2.01 -7.74
C GLU A 185 1.76 -3.36 -8.18
N ALA A 186 0.58 -3.74 -7.67
CA ALA A 186 -0.09 -4.98 -8.06
C ALA A 186 -0.45 -5.00 -9.55
N GLY A 187 -1.01 -3.90 -10.07
CA GLY A 187 -1.33 -3.76 -11.48
C GLY A 187 -0.11 -3.86 -12.40
N GLN A 188 1.02 -3.25 -12.00
CA GLN A 188 2.29 -3.33 -12.75
C GLN A 188 2.97 -4.69 -12.64
N ARG A 189 2.81 -5.41 -11.53
CA ARG A 189 3.38 -6.75 -11.32
C ARG A 189 2.58 -7.84 -11.99
N ALA A 190 1.26 -7.71 -12.12
CA ALA A 190 0.39 -8.74 -12.65
C ALA A 190 0.80 -9.24 -14.06
N PRO A 191 1.17 -8.41 -15.04
CA PRO A 191 1.66 -8.87 -16.34
C PRO A 191 2.98 -9.67 -16.24
N ARG A 192 3.87 -9.31 -15.32
CA ARG A 192 5.15 -10.03 -15.10
C ARG A 192 4.90 -11.39 -14.47
N ILE A 193 4.01 -11.46 -13.48
CA ILE A 193 3.59 -12.73 -12.85
C ILE A 193 2.94 -13.62 -13.93
N LYS A 194 2.04 -13.08 -14.75
CA LYS A 194 1.41 -13.78 -15.88
C LYS A 194 2.45 -14.39 -16.80
N ALA A 195 3.43 -13.60 -17.26
CA ALA A 195 4.48 -14.10 -18.13
C ALA A 195 5.29 -15.24 -17.47
N GLY A 196 5.63 -15.10 -16.18
CA GLY A 196 6.36 -16.13 -15.43
C GLY A 196 5.59 -17.44 -15.27
N ILE A 197 4.29 -17.40 -14.96
CA ILE A 197 3.49 -18.62 -14.81
C ILE A 197 3.21 -19.30 -16.15
N LEU A 198 3.04 -18.54 -17.23
CA LEU A 198 2.87 -19.12 -18.57
C LEU A 198 4.15 -19.80 -19.05
N ALA A 199 5.32 -19.22 -18.80
CA ALA A 199 6.61 -19.81 -19.17
C ALA A 199 6.91 -21.11 -18.39
N ASN A 200 6.32 -21.29 -17.19
CA ASN A 200 6.56 -22.46 -16.33
C ASN A 200 5.29 -23.31 -16.12
N LYS A 201 4.33 -23.23 -17.02
CA LYS A 201 3.00 -23.82 -16.89
C LYS A 201 3.01 -25.30 -16.49
N ASP A 202 3.79 -26.12 -17.17
CA ASP A 202 3.83 -27.57 -16.92
C ASP A 202 4.49 -27.91 -15.57
N GLN A 203 5.55 -27.18 -15.21
CA GLN A 203 6.21 -27.34 -13.92
C GLN A 203 5.27 -26.96 -12.77
N ILE A 204 4.52 -25.85 -12.89
CA ILE A 204 3.56 -25.41 -11.90
C ILE A 204 2.46 -26.45 -11.72
N LYS A 205 1.89 -26.97 -12.80
CA LYS A 205 0.89 -28.05 -12.74
C LYS A 205 1.41 -29.27 -12.00
N THR A 206 2.61 -29.74 -12.33
CA THR A 206 3.22 -30.89 -11.68
C THR A 206 3.44 -30.67 -10.18
N GLN A 207 3.89 -29.48 -9.79
CA GLN A 207 4.09 -29.14 -8.38
C GLN A 207 2.77 -29.10 -7.59
N ILE A 208 1.72 -28.52 -8.16
CA ILE A 208 0.40 -28.44 -7.50
C ILE A 208 -0.21 -29.83 -7.36
N GLU A 209 -0.11 -30.68 -8.38
CA GLU A 209 -0.60 -32.06 -8.31
C GLU A 209 0.16 -32.88 -7.24
N ALA A 210 1.48 -32.70 -7.14
CA ALA A 210 2.28 -33.34 -6.10
C ALA A 210 1.87 -32.88 -4.69
N ALA A 211 1.65 -31.56 -4.51
CA ALA A 211 1.18 -31.01 -3.25
C ALA A 211 -0.20 -31.56 -2.85
N LYS A 212 -1.15 -31.65 -3.78
CA LYS A 212 -2.47 -32.25 -3.55
C LYS A 212 -2.39 -33.72 -3.10
N LYS A 213 -1.53 -34.51 -3.74
CA LYS A 213 -1.29 -35.92 -3.35
C LYS A 213 -0.67 -36.04 -1.96
N ALA A 214 0.15 -35.11 -1.54
CA ALA A 214 0.75 -35.11 -0.21
C ALA A 214 -0.25 -34.78 0.91
N GLN A 215 -1.23 -33.91 0.63
CA GLN A 215 -2.29 -33.51 1.58
C GLN A 215 -3.40 -34.56 1.73
N SER A 216 -3.51 -35.52 0.80
CA SER A 216 -4.52 -36.60 0.83
C SER A 216 -4.05 -37.87 1.54
N LYS A 217 -2.83 -37.88 2.09
CA LYS A 217 -2.26 -38.95 2.92
C LYS A 217 -2.25 -38.53 4.39
#